data_c70fcdbe1a1acc143f35866769ef7a07
#
_entry.id   c70fcdbe1a1acc143f35866769ef7a07
#
_cell.length_a   1.000
_cell.length_b   1.000
_cell.length_c   1.000
_cell.angle_alpha   90.00
_cell.angle_beta   90.00
_cell.angle_gamma   90.00
#
_symmetry.space_group_name_H-M   'P 1'
#
loop_
_entity.id
_entity.type
_entity.pdbx_description
1 polymer ?
#
loop_
_entity_poly.entity_id
_entity_poly.type
_entity_poly.pdbx_seq_one_letter_code
_entity_poly.pdbx_strand_id
1 'polypeptide(L)'
;MKWIRFTLDTHTDAVDMLSYMLDEIGVEGIEIEDHLPLSEEDKKKMFVDILPDPEDNDGTAKVHFYMEPENCDPEKVMIQVQNIFQEIKPFCEIGKGTISLSETEDKDWINNWKTFFKPFRAADDIVIKPTWEEYKKEKDSDILIEIDPGIAF
;
A
#
# COMPACT_ATOMS: atom_id res chain seq x y z
N MET A 1 -10.09 13.71 -4.61
CA MET A 1 -9.09 14.02 -5.64
C MET A 1 -8.80 12.74 -6.40
N LYS A 2 -8.55 12.80 -7.68
CA LYS A 2 -8.21 11.62 -8.49
C LYS A 2 -6.70 11.55 -8.66
N TRP A 3 -6.19 10.33 -8.65
CA TRP A 3 -4.77 10.03 -8.84
C TRP A 3 -4.62 8.96 -9.91
N ILE A 4 -3.57 9.05 -10.68
CA ILE A 4 -3.14 7.97 -11.56
C ILE A 4 -2.09 7.15 -10.80
N ARG A 5 -2.39 5.87 -10.58
CA ARG A 5 -1.48 4.91 -9.97
C ARG A 5 -0.75 4.17 -11.07
N PHE A 6 0.55 4.25 -11.07
CA PHE A 6 1.44 3.44 -11.90
C PHE A 6 1.96 2.27 -11.08
N THR A 7 1.97 1.10 -11.68
CA THR A 7 2.47 -0.14 -11.06
C THR A 7 3.52 -0.76 -11.97
N LEU A 8 4.73 -0.90 -11.46
CA LEU A 8 5.85 -1.54 -12.12
C LEU A 8 6.02 -2.94 -11.55
N ASP A 9 5.97 -3.97 -12.39
CA ASP A 9 6.34 -5.33 -12.02
C ASP A 9 7.82 -5.54 -12.34
N THR A 10 8.63 -5.80 -11.33
CA THR A 10 10.08 -5.85 -11.43
C THR A 10 10.69 -6.94 -10.53
N HIS A 11 11.99 -6.86 -10.31
CA HIS A 11 12.75 -7.71 -9.39
C HIS A 11 13.35 -6.87 -8.28
N THR A 12 13.56 -7.47 -7.10
CA THR A 12 14.11 -6.77 -5.93
C THR A 12 15.47 -6.11 -6.21
N ASP A 13 16.29 -6.71 -7.05
CA ASP A 13 17.60 -6.17 -7.44
C ASP A 13 17.52 -4.83 -8.19
N ALA A 14 16.39 -4.56 -8.85
CA ALA A 14 16.18 -3.35 -9.63
C ALA A 14 15.56 -2.19 -8.82
N VAL A 15 15.03 -2.45 -7.62
CA VAL A 15 14.25 -1.48 -6.86
C VAL A 15 15.03 -0.20 -6.56
N ASP A 16 16.27 -0.31 -6.10
CA ASP A 16 17.09 0.85 -5.74
C ASP A 16 17.41 1.74 -6.96
N MET A 17 17.78 1.12 -8.09
CA MET A 17 18.05 1.85 -9.33
C MET A 17 16.78 2.47 -9.89
N LEU A 18 15.66 1.75 -9.86
CA LEU A 18 14.35 2.28 -10.26
C LEU A 18 13.97 3.48 -9.41
N SER A 19 14.11 3.39 -8.09
CA SER A 19 13.81 4.48 -7.17
C SER A 19 14.58 5.76 -7.52
N TYR A 20 15.87 5.63 -7.77
CA TYR A 20 16.72 6.76 -8.16
C TYR A 20 16.28 7.37 -9.50
N MET A 21 16.06 6.55 -10.51
CA MET A 21 15.70 7.04 -11.85
C MET A 21 14.26 7.58 -11.92
N LEU A 22 13.35 7.07 -11.10
CA LEU A 22 12.00 7.62 -10.96
C LEU A 22 12.03 9.02 -10.33
N ASP A 23 12.88 9.24 -9.33
CA ASP A 23 13.09 10.56 -8.73
C ASP A 23 13.61 11.57 -9.79
N GLU A 24 14.53 11.15 -10.66
CA GLU A 24 15.05 12.01 -11.75
C GLU A 24 13.97 12.48 -12.75
N ILE A 25 12.91 11.70 -12.94
CA ILE A 25 11.79 12.08 -13.82
C ILE A 25 10.65 12.81 -13.08
N GLY A 26 10.86 13.13 -11.77
CA GLY A 26 9.96 13.93 -10.96
C GLY A 26 8.91 13.14 -10.16
N VAL A 27 9.14 11.86 -9.90
CA VAL A 27 8.31 11.07 -9.00
C VAL A 27 8.74 11.35 -7.56
N GLU A 28 7.90 12.02 -6.78
CA GLU A 28 8.24 12.48 -5.42
C GLU A 28 8.22 11.38 -4.37
N GLY A 29 7.53 10.26 -4.62
CA GLY A 29 7.44 9.16 -3.69
C GLY A 29 7.01 7.86 -4.34
N ILE A 30 7.51 6.76 -3.80
CA ILE A 30 7.22 5.42 -4.26
C ILE A 30 6.78 4.52 -3.10
N GLU A 31 5.96 3.54 -3.42
CA GLU A 31 5.58 2.43 -2.54
C GLU A 31 6.23 1.16 -3.09
N ILE A 32 6.93 0.43 -2.25
CA ILE A 32 7.62 -0.81 -2.63
C ILE A 32 6.91 -1.98 -1.95
N GLU A 33 6.51 -2.94 -2.77
CA GLU A 33 5.94 -4.22 -2.35
C GLU A 33 6.90 -5.33 -2.74
N ASP A 34 7.59 -5.91 -1.77
CA ASP A 34 8.52 -7.02 -1.97
C ASP A 34 8.39 -8.08 -0.86
N HIS A 35 9.07 -9.20 -1.04
CA HIS A 35 9.09 -10.31 -0.08
C HIS A 35 10.40 -10.37 0.71
N LEU A 36 11.14 -9.26 0.80
CA LEU A 36 12.37 -9.21 1.59
C LEU A 36 12.05 -9.25 3.09
N PRO A 37 12.71 -10.12 3.85
CA PRO A 37 12.54 -10.15 5.29
C PRO A 37 13.11 -8.87 5.92
N LEU A 38 12.39 -8.31 6.88
CA LEU A 38 12.87 -7.16 7.64
C LEU A 38 14.10 -7.54 8.46
N SER A 39 15.09 -6.65 8.50
CA SER A 39 16.24 -6.81 9.37
C SER A 39 15.85 -6.72 10.85
N GLU A 40 16.64 -7.31 11.74
CA GLU A 40 16.42 -7.23 13.19
C GLU A 40 16.49 -5.78 13.72
N GLU A 41 17.23 -4.91 13.04
CA GLU A 41 17.28 -3.48 13.35
C GLU A 41 15.97 -2.77 12.98
N ASP A 42 15.41 -3.08 11.80
CA ASP A 42 14.16 -2.51 11.35
C ASP A 42 12.99 -2.98 12.21
N LYS A 43 12.94 -4.25 12.55
CA LYS A 43 11.96 -4.81 13.51
C LYS A 43 11.95 -4.04 14.83
N LYS A 44 13.13 -3.75 15.37
CA LYS A 44 13.26 -2.98 16.62
C LYS A 44 12.80 -1.53 16.47
N LYS A 45 13.12 -0.88 15.35
CA LYS A 45 12.70 0.49 15.07
C LYS A 45 11.19 0.61 14.88
N MET A 46 10.59 -0.39 14.29
CA MET A 46 9.14 -0.44 14.00
C MET A 46 8.30 -0.85 15.21
N PHE A 47 8.89 -1.28 16.32
CA PHE A 47 8.20 -1.79 17.53
C PHE A 47 7.18 -2.90 17.19
N VAL A 48 7.51 -3.77 16.26
CA VAL A 48 6.64 -4.87 15.84
C VAL A 48 7.01 -6.14 16.57
N ASP A 49 6.10 -6.64 17.40
CA ASP A 49 6.31 -7.88 18.18
C ASP A 49 5.97 -9.13 17.38
N ILE A 50 5.01 -9.04 16.46
CA ILE A 50 4.55 -10.15 15.64
C ILE A 50 4.51 -9.69 14.19
N LEU A 51 5.31 -10.34 13.35
CA LEU A 51 5.26 -10.17 11.89
C LEU A 51 4.65 -11.43 11.29
N PRO A 52 3.81 -11.31 10.24
CA PRO A 52 3.47 -12.46 9.44
C PRO A 52 4.75 -13.07 8.87
N ASP A 53 4.80 -14.41 8.79
CA ASP A 53 5.90 -15.07 8.11
C ASP A 53 5.97 -14.53 6.68
N PRO A 54 7.17 -14.10 6.22
CA PRO A 54 7.32 -13.66 4.84
C PRO A 54 6.97 -14.83 3.92
N GLU A 55 6.20 -14.53 2.88
CA GLU A 55 6.05 -15.45 1.77
C GLU A 55 7.45 -15.77 1.20
N ASP A 56 7.58 -16.92 0.53
CA ASP A 56 8.84 -17.31 -0.09
C ASP A 56 9.35 -16.16 -0.98
N ASN A 57 10.57 -15.72 -0.72
CA ASN A 57 11.20 -14.67 -1.52
C ASN A 57 11.56 -15.24 -2.90
N ASP A 58 10.70 -15.00 -3.88
CA ASP A 58 10.89 -15.37 -5.27
C ASP A 58 11.64 -14.32 -6.10
N GLY A 59 12.07 -13.24 -5.44
CA GLY A 59 12.74 -12.10 -6.07
C GLY A 59 11.80 -11.12 -6.77
N THR A 60 10.51 -11.38 -6.81
CA THR A 60 9.54 -10.43 -7.40
C THR A 60 9.34 -9.21 -6.51
N ALA A 61 9.18 -8.06 -7.15
CA ALA A 61 8.84 -6.80 -6.48
C ALA A 61 7.88 -5.98 -7.33
N LYS A 62 7.08 -5.16 -6.66
CA LYS A 62 6.26 -4.15 -7.32
C LYS A 62 6.64 -2.78 -6.78
N VAL A 63 6.71 -1.82 -7.68
CA VAL A 63 6.90 -0.43 -7.33
C VAL A 63 5.69 0.35 -7.80
N HIS A 64 5.06 1.08 -6.88
CA HIS A 64 3.92 1.91 -7.17
C HIS A 64 4.28 3.38 -6.97
N PHE A 65 3.76 4.24 -7.81
CA PHE A 65 3.79 5.68 -7.59
C PHE A 65 2.52 6.32 -8.11
N TYR A 66 2.29 7.54 -7.65
CA TYR A 66 1.05 8.25 -7.89
C TYR A 66 1.33 9.63 -8.48
N MET A 67 0.55 10.02 -9.47
CA MET A 67 0.65 11.34 -10.08
C MET A 67 -0.74 11.96 -10.26
N GLU A 68 -0.80 13.28 -10.12
CA GLU A 68 -2.03 14.02 -10.40
C GLU A 68 -2.31 14.03 -11.91
N PRO A 69 -3.55 13.74 -12.33
CA PRO A 69 -3.92 13.72 -13.75
C PRO A 69 -3.66 15.05 -14.48
N GLU A 70 -3.76 16.16 -13.74
CA GLU A 70 -3.56 17.51 -14.30
C GLU A 70 -2.09 17.81 -14.62
N ASN A 71 -1.17 17.16 -13.90
CA ASN A 71 0.26 17.40 -14.00
C ASN A 71 1.02 16.29 -14.73
N CYS A 72 0.31 15.27 -15.22
CA CYS A 72 0.90 14.05 -15.75
C CYS A 72 0.34 13.74 -17.16
N ASP A 73 1.24 13.45 -18.08
CA ASP A 73 0.93 12.76 -19.33
C ASP A 73 1.26 11.27 -19.15
N PRO A 74 0.25 10.40 -18.98
CA PRO A 74 0.46 8.99 -18.68
C PRO A 74 1.26 8.26 -19.76
N GLU A 75 1.05 8.58 -21.03
CA GLU A 75 1.76 7.94 -22.14
C GLU A 75 3.26 8.29 -22.11
N LYS A 76 3.57 9.56 -21.81
CA LYS A 76 4.93 10.02 -21.68
C LYS A 76 5.65 9.33 -20.51
N VAL A 77 4.99 9.23 -19.36
CA VAL A 77 5.52 8.54 -18.18
C VAL A 77 5.78 7.06 -18.47
N MET A 78 4.85 6.39 -19.13
CA MET A 78 5.03 4.99 -19.53
C MET A 78 6.25 4.79 -20.43
N ILE A 79 6.47 5.67 -21.42
CA ILE A 79 7.62 5.63 -22.30
C ILE A 79 8.92 5.87 -21.50
N GLN A 80 8.93 6.85 -20.60
CA GLN A 80 10.09 7.13 -19.75
C GLN A 80 10.46 5.93 -18.87
N VAL A 81 9.48 5.29 -18.25
CA VAL A 81 9.70 4.09 -17.41
C VAL A 81 10.19 2.91 -18.24
N GLN A 82 9.66 2.70 -19.44
CA GLN A 82 10.16 1.66 -20.34
C GLN A 82 11.62 1.90 -20.73
N ASN A 83 12.00 3.14 -20.98
CA ASN A 83 13.41 3.50 -21.25
C ASN A 83 14.28 3.22 -20.01
N ILE A 84 13.81 3.57 -18.81
CA ILE A 84 14.52 3.25 -17.56
C ILE A 84 14.76 1.75 -17.45
N PHE A 85 13.76 0.91 -17.68
CA PHE A 85 13.95 -0.54 -17.67
C PHE A 85 15.00 -1.02 -18.68
N GLN A 86 15.05 -0.43 -19.87
CA GLN A 86 16.08 -0.78 -20.87
C GLN A 86 17.49 -0.35 -20.44
N GLU A 87 17.61 0.79 -19.76
CA GLU A 87 18.87 1.30 -19.25
C GLU A 87 19.44 0.46 -18.11
N ILE A 88 18.58 0.02 -17.17
CA ILE A 88 19.04 -0.75 -16.01
C ILE A 88 19.20 -2.26 -16.28
N LYS A 89 18.53 -2.79 -17.30
CA LYS A 89 18.56 -4.22 -17.66
C LYS A 89 19.96 -4.83 -17.79
N PRO A 90 20.98 -4.13 -18.31
CA PRO A 90 22.34 -4.67 -18.38
C PRO A 90 23.03 -4.80 -17.02
N PHE A 91 22.53 -4.14 -15.98
CA PHE A 91 23.18 -4.03 -14.68
C PHE A 91 22.53 -4.88 -13.59
N CYS A 92 21.25 -5.18 -13.72
CA CYS A 92 20.51 -5.96 -12.73
C CYS A 92 19.34 -6.72 -13.37
N GLU A 93 18.83 -7.71 -12.64
CA GLU A 93 17.58 -8.40 -13.00
C GLU A 93 16.38 -7.45 -12.86
N ILE A 94 15.59 -7.32 -13.91
CA ILE A 94 14.40 -6.43 -13.92
C ILE A 94 13.07 -7.19 -13.81
N GLY A 95 13.12 -8.52 -13.70
CA GLY A 95 11.91 -9.34 -13.68
C GLY A 95 11.08 -9.18 -14.95
N LYS A 96 9.75 -9.00 -14.80
CA LYS A 96 8.87 -8.76 -15.95
C LYS A 96 9.17 -7.45 -16.67
N GLY A 97 9.62 -6.42 -15.94
CA GLY A 97 9.92 -5.10 -16.51
C GLY A 97 8.71 -4.46 -17.18
N THR A 98 7.53 -4.59 -16.58
CA THR A 98 6.27 -4.08 -17.12
C THR A 98 5.72 -2.94 -16.28
N ILE A 99 4.96 -2.05 -16.93
CA ILE A 99 4.24 -0.97 -16.27
C ILE A 99 2.75 -1.09 -16.61
N SER A 100 1.92 -0.91 -15.60
CA SER A 100 0.47 -0.82 -15.74
C SER A 100 -0.05 0.44 -15.06
N LEU A 101 -1.25 0.83 -15.42
CA LEU A 101 -1.86 2.09 -15.01
C LEU A 101 -3.28 1.82 -14.49
N SER A 102 -3.64 2.47 -13.38
CA SER A 102 -4.99 2.47 -12.82
C SER A 102 -5.33 3.83 -12.24
N GLU A 103 -6.62 4.14 -12.19
CA GLU A 103 -7.10 5.34 -11.50
C GLU A 103 -7.47 4.98 -10.05
N THR A 104 -7.17 5.87 -9.12
CA THR A 104 -7.58 5.77 -7.72
C THR A 104 -8.09 7.12 -7.23
N GLU A 105 -8.95 7.13 -6.23
CA GLU A 105 -9.49 8.34 -5.63
C GLU A 105 -9.18 8.39 -4.13
N ASP A 106 -8.98 9.59 -3.58
CA ASP A 106 -8.73 9.79 -2.13
C ASP A 106 -9.80 9.14 -1.26
N LYS A 107 -11.06 9.15 -1.70
CA LYS A 107 -12.17 8.53 -0.97
C LYS A 107 -11.96 7.03 -0.73
N ASP A 108 -11.26 6.36 -1.63
CA ASP A 108 -10.98 4.92 -1.52
C ASP A 108 -9.97 4.66 -0.39
N TRP A 109 -9.09 5.60 -0.14
CA TRP A 109 -8.12 5.54 0.95
C TRP A 109 -8.73 5.99 2.28
N ILE A 110 -9.43 7.14 2.27
CA ILE A 110 -10.02 7.75 3.46
C ILE A 110 -11.06 6.84 4.11
N ASN A 111 -11.81 6.07 3.33
CA ASN A 111 -12.90 5.24 3.83
C ASN A 111 -12.59 3.75 3.85
N ASN A 112 -11.56 3.27 3.17
CA ASN A 112 -11.26 1.84 3.06
C ASN A 112 -11.02 1.19 4.44
N TRP A 113 -10.33 1.86 5.35
CA TRP A 113 -10.09 1.37 6.71
C TRP A 113 -11.38 1.10 7.49
N LYS A 114 -12.46 1.83 7.21
CA LYS A 114 -13.77 1.62 7.84
C LYS A 114 -14.34 0.23 7.58
N THR A 115 -13.98 -0.39 6.47
CA THR A 115 -14.45 -1.74 6.11
C THR A 115 -13.91 -2.82 7.04
N PHE A 116 -12.78 -2.57 7.69
CA PHE A 116 -12.14 -3.49 8.63
C PHE A 116 -12.67 -3.37 10.06
N PHE A 117 -13.32 -2.25 10.38
CA PHE A 117 -13.91 -2.03 11.70
C PHE A 117 -15.32 -2.60 11.74
N LYS A 118 -15.47 -3.77 12.34
CA LYS A 118 -16.73 -4.46 12.54
C LYS A 118 -17.09 -4.49 14.02
N PRO A 119 -18.38 -4.60 14.36
CA PRO A 119 -18.79 -4.81 15.74
C PRO A 119 -18.09 -6.02 16.34
N PHE A 120 -17.65 -5.93 17.58
CA PHE A 120 -17.03 -7.02 18.30
C PHE A 120 -17.44 -7.05 19.78
N ARG A 121 -17.42 -8.24 20.34
CA ARG A 121 -17.71 -8.46 21.76
C ARG A 121 -16.42 -8.27 22.57
N ALA A 122 -16.38 -7.22 23.39
CA ALA A 122 -15.22 -6.88 24.22
C ALA A 122 -15.25 -7.59 25.59
N ALA A 123 -16.45 -7.88 26.11
CA ALA A 123 -16.67 -8.62 27.35
C ALA A 123 -18.04 -9.35 27.27
N ASP A 124 -18.40 -10.13 28.29
CA ASP A 124 -19.59 -10.97 28.28
C ASP A 124 -20.89 -10.20 27.93
N ASP A 125 -21.01 -8.97 28.41
CA ASP A 125 -22.18 -8.12 28.20
C ASP A 125 -21.84 -6.80 27.49
N ILE A 126 -20.63 -6.65 26.95
CA ILE A 126 -20.21 -5.42 26.29
C ILE A 126 -19.87 -5.69 24.83
N VAL A 127 -20.54 -4.98 23.93
CA VAL A 127 -20.29 -4.98 22.50
C VAL A 127 -19.89 -3.58 22.05
N ILE A 128 -18.80 -3.48 21.32
CA ILE A 128 -18.31 -2.23 20.74
C ILE A 128 -18.56 -2.27 19.24
N LYS A 129 -19.14 -1.21 18.71
CA LYS A 129 -19.38 -1.04 17.29
C LYS A 129 -19.00 0.35 16.81
N PRO A 130 -18.55 0.49 15.54
CA PRO A 130 -18.44 1.81 14.94
C PRO A 130 -19.81 2.40 14.58
N THR A 131 -19.89 3.72 14.47
CA THR A 131 -21.14 4.45 14.18
C THR A 131 -21.79 4.06 12.85
N TRP A 132 -21.02 3.64 11.87
CA TRP A 132 -21.49 3.28 10.52
C TRP A 132 -21.92 1.81 10.35
N GLU A 133 -21.81 1.00 11.39
CA GLU A 133 -22.28 -0.40 11.36
C GLU A 133 -23.55 -0.54 12.19
N GLU A 134 -24.46 -1.35 11.68
CA GLU A 134 -25.64 -1.75 12.45
C GLU A 134 -25.33 -3.03 13.23
N TYR A 135 -25.80 -3.09 14.47
CA TYR A 135 -25.66 -4.26 15.32
C TYR A 135 -26.96 -4.57 16.05
N LYS A 136 -27.43 -5.79 15.93
CA LYS A 136 -28.57 -6.31 16.68
C LYS A 136 -28.08 -7.03 17.93
N LYS A 137 -28.51 -6.61 19.09
CA LYS A 137 -28.18 -7.25 20.37
C LYS A 137 -28.49 -8.75 20.33
N GLU A 138 -27.56 -9.56 20.74
CA GLU A 138 -27.72 -11.02 20.90
C GLU A 138 -28.40 -11.35 22.23
N LYS A 139 -28.14 -10.54 23.26
CA LYS A 139 -28.70 -10.66 24.61
C LYS A 139 -29.32 -9.33 25.02
N ASP A 140 -30.43 -9.37 25.77
CA ASP A 140 -31.07 -8.14 26.30
C ASP A 140 -30.15 -7.40 27.28
N SER A 141 -29.21 -8.11 27.94
CA SER A 141 -28.24 -7.55 28.87
C SER A 141 -27.07 -6.87 28.17
N ASP A 142 -26.91 -7.00 26.84
CA ASP A 142 -25.80 -6.43 26.10
C ASP A 142 -25.81 -4.90 26.19
N ILE A 143 -24.67 -4.35 26.63
CA ILE A 143 -24.38 -2.92 26.60
C ILE A 143 -23.68 -2.62 25.30
N LEU A 144 -24.32 -1.78 24.49
CA LEU A 144 -23.76 -1.38 23.19
C LEU A 144 -23.01 -0.06 23.34
N ILE A 145 -21.71 -0.10 23.08
CA ILE A 145 -20.86 1.09 23.04
C ILE A 145 -20.60 1.44 21.58
N GLU A 146 -21.08 2.60 21.18
CA GLU A 146 -20.87 3.14 19.84
C GLU A 146 -19.68 4.10 19.85
N ILE A 147 -18.76 3.89 18.94
CA ILE A 147 -17.57 4.72 18.76
C ILE A 147 -17.52 5.30 17.33
N ASP A 148 -17.00 6.50 17.21
CA ASP A 148 -16.64 7.11 15.93
C ASP A 148 -15.12 7.27 15.87
N PRO A 149 -14.40 6.19 15.51
CA PRO A 149 -12.95 6.27 15.42
C PRO A 149 -12.57 7.22 14.31
N GLY A 150 -11.90 8.30 14.66
CA GLY A 150 -11.32 9.24 13.74
C GLY A 150 -9.85 8.95 13.50
N ILE A 151 -9.28 9.59 12.49
CA ILE A 151 -7.84 9.62 12.28
C ILE A 151 -7.27 10.63 13.29
N ALA A 152 -6.50 10.14 14.25
CA ALA A 152 -5.75 11.00 15.17
C ALA A 152 -4.34 11.20 14.62
N PHE A 153 -4.00 12.42 14.34
CA PHE A 153 -2.66 12.85 14.00
C PHE A 153 -2.14 13.83 15.04
#